data_aaf0a4161b96907135f6b9dbdce390f5
#
_entry.id   aaf0a4161b96907135f6b9dbdce390f5
#
_cell.length_a   1.000
_cell.length_b   1.000
_cell.length_c   1.000
_cell.angle_alpha   90.00
_cell.angle_beta   90.00
_cell.angle_gamma   90.00
#
_symmetry.space_group_name_H-M   'P 1'
#
loop_
_entity.id
_entity.type
_entity.pdbx_description
1 polymer ?
#
loop_
_entity_poly.entity_id
_entity_poly.type
_entity_poly.pdbx_seq_one_letter_code
_entity_poly.pdbx_strand_id
1 'polypeptide(L)'
;SVKLKKGEKIYIEAFGPAVLDLMEIFIRKATELGGVPFYFYNDEHLLKAVIDNASEEQMKAFGETYRQQMASSDVYVALRGYDDIFALSDVNERQMALYMQHYYNPVHRSTRVPRTRWCVMRYPNQAMAALAKMSVEAFENFYFDACLVDYAKMCEAMTPLKELMERTDKVRIIAPGTDLAFSIKGIPAIKCCGEVNIPDGEVYTAPVKNSINGVVQFNTDTVYNGIFFSNVRLVFKDGRITEASSLANNDKLQDILETDAGSRYMGEFAFGLNPGITHPILDILFDEKIGGSFHMAIGNSYDEAPNGNSS
;
A
#
# COMPACT_ATOMS: atom_id res chain seq x y z
N SER A 1 -12.06 -2.63 11.81
CA SER A 1 -11.31 -3.31 10.75
C SER A 1 -11.25 -4.84 10.98
N VAL A 2 -10.34 -5.36 11.75
CA VAL A 2 -10.01 -6.79 11.83
C VAL A 2 -11.01 -7.67 12.57
N LYS A 3 -12.04 -7.13 13.22
CA LYS A 3 -13.14 -7.84 13.89
C LYS A 3 -12.66 -9.00 14.75
N LEU A 4 -11.69 -8.74 15.67
CA LEU A 4 -11.11 -9.73 16.59
C LEU A 4 -12.19 -10.42 17.41
N LYS A 5 -12.14 -11.76 17.50
CA LYS A 5 -13.06 -12.59 18.28
C LYS A 5 -12.36 -13.16 19.50
N LYS A 6 -13.16 -13.56 20.50
CA LYS A 6 -12.65 -14.22 21.70
C LYS A 6 -11.91 -15.51 21.35
N GLY A 7 -10.71 -15.67 21.90
CA GLY A 7 -9.83 -16.82 21.71
C GLY A 7 -8.94 -16.74 20.46
N GLU A 8 -9.18 -15.78 19.56
CA GLU A 8 -8.31 -15.60 18.39
C GLU A 8 -6.97 -14.99 18.76
N LYS A 9 -5.94 -15.40 18.03
CA LYS A 9 -4.57 -14.88 18.16
C LYS A 9 -4.38 -13.68 17.26
N ILE A 10 -3.94 -12.56 17.84
CA ILE A 10 -3.60 -11.35 17.10
C ILE A 10 -2.11 -11.08 17.14
N TYR A 11 -1.50 -10.95 15.95
CA TYR A 11 -0.13 -10.52 15.75
C TYR A 11 -0.11 -8.99 15.62
N ILE A 12 0.44 -8.30 16.60
CA ILE A 12 0.58 -6.84 16.62
C ILE A 12 2.03 -6.52 16.31
N GLU A 13 2.29 -5.87 15.19
CA GLU A 13 3.63 -5.49 14.76
C GLU A 13 3.76 -3.97 14.78
N ALA A 14 4.71 -3.46 15.55
CA ALA A 14 4.97 -2.05 15.74
C ALA A 14 6.33 -1.68 15.15
N PHE A 15 6.41 -0.57 14.44
CA PHE A 15 7.63 -0.06 13.82
C PHE A 15 7.89 1.37 14.29
N GLY A 16 9.06 1.58 14.89
CA GLY A 16 9.51 2.86 15.42
C GLY A 16 8.94 3.20 16.81
N PRO A 17 9.59 4.08 17.55
CA PRO A 17 9.25 4.37 18.96
C PRO A 17 7.93 5.12 19.12
N ALA A 18 7.52 5.90 18.12
CA ALA A 18 6.32 6.74 18.19
C ALA A 18 5.02 5.95 18.41
N VAL A 19 4.99 4.66 18.03
CA VAL A 19 3.77 3.83 18.11
C VAL A 19 3.63 3.03 19.42
N LEU A 20 4.56 3.13 20.36
CA LEU A 20 4.56 2.28 21.56
C LEU A 20 3.31 2.47 22.43
N ASP A 21 2.86 3.71 22.63
CA ASP A 21 1.65 3.99 23.40
C ASP A 21 0.40 3.42 22.70
N LEU A 22 0.34 3.53 21.37
CA LEU A 22 -0.74 2.94 20.60
C LEU A 22 -0.69 1.42 20.64
N MET A 23 0.49 0.81 20.58
CA MET A 23 0.69 -0.63 20.72
C MET A 23 0.17 -1.15 22.06
N GLU A 24 0.46 -0.44 23.17
CA GLU A 24 -0.07 -0.78 24.50
C GLU A 24 -1.61 -0.78 24.50
N ILE A 25 -2.22 0.24 23.90
CA ILE A 25 -3.68 0.35 23.77
C ILE A 25 -4.24 -0.86 22.98
N PHE A 26 -3.59 -1.24 21.86
CA PHE A 26 -4.02 -2.41 21.06
C PHE A 26 -3.91 -3.72 21.85
N ILE A 27 -2.80 -3.94 22.60
CA ILE A 27 -2.63 -5.13 23.45
C ILE A 27 -3.70 -5.20 24.51
N ARG A 28 -3.96 -4.08 25.23
CA ARG A 28 -5.00 -3.98 26.25
C ARG A 28 -6.36 -4.30 25.67
N LYS A 29 -6.70 -3.64 24.55
CA LYS A 29 -8.00 -3.81 23.89
C LYS A 29 -8.21 -5.24 23.37
N ALA A 30 -7.18 -5.85 22.78
CA ALA A 30 -7.24 -7.23 22.31
C ALA A 30 -7.50 -8.20 23.50
N THR A 31 -6.83 -7.99 24.63
CA THR A 31 -7.03 -8.78 25.85
C THR A 31 -8.44 -8.60 26.43
N GLU A 32 -8.94 -7.38 26.51
CA GLU A 32 -10.32 -7.06 26.96
C GLU A 32 -11.38 -7.78 26.11
N LEU A 33 -11.14 -7.88 24.78
CA LEU A 33 -12.03 -8.60 23.86
C LEU A 33 -11.89 -10.13 23.96
N GLY A 34 -10.98 -10.61 24.82
CA GLY A 34 -10.70 -12.04 25.01
C GLY A 34 -9.84 -12.66 23.90
N GLY A 35 -9.19 -11.85 23.07
CA GLY A 35 -8.16 -12.29 22.15
C GLY A 35 -6.83 -12.57 22.83
N VAL A 36 -5.90 -13.21 22.13
CA VAL A 36 -4.56 -13.55 22.62
C VAL A 36 -3.52 -12.71 21.84
N PRO A 37 -3.04 -11.57 22.39
CA PRO A 37 -2.10 -10.72 21.70
C PRO A 37 -0.67 -11.27 21.75
N PHE A 38 -0.03 -11.34 20.59
CA PHE A 38 1.40 -11.46 20.39
C PHE A 38 1.89 -10.13 19.83
N TYR A 39 2.92 -9.56 20.42
CA TYR A 39 3.42 -8.26 20.01
C TYR A 39 4.91 -8.32 19.65
N PHE A 40 5.25 -7.60 18.58
CA PHE A 40 6.60 -7.52 18.02
C PHE A 40 6.92 -6.05 17.78
N TYR A 41 8.00 -5.60 18.37
CA TYR A 41 8.54 -4.28 18.11
C TYR A 41 9.72 -4.40 17.16
N ASN A 42 9.65 -3.66 16.07
CA ASN A 42 10.69 -3.56 15.05
C ASN A 42 11.23 -2.13 15.01
N ASP A 43 12.54 -2.06 14.82
CA ASP A 43 13.28 -0.83 14.57
C ASP A 43 14.00 -0.98 13.24
N GLU A 44 13.99 0.06 12.40
CA GLU A 44 14.54 0.01 11.04
C GLU A 44 16.06 -0.21 11.06
N HIS A 45 16.77 0.38 12.02
CA HIS A 45 18.23 0.23 12.15
C HIS A 45 18.59 -1.17 12.59
N LEU A 46 17.81 -1.77 13.51
CA LEU A 46 18.01 -3.16 13.94
C LEU A 46 17.69 -4.13 12.79
N LEU A 47 16.62 -3.89 12.05
CA LEU A 47 16.28 -4.68 10.86
C LEU A 47 17.37 -4.57 9.80
N LYS A 48 17.85 -3.36 9.51
CA LYS A 48 18.96 -3.12 8.58
C LYS A 48 20.21 -3.88 9.00
N ALA A 49 20.55 -3.87 10.30
CA ALA A 49 21.70 -4.60 10.81
C ALA A 49 21.60 -6.11 10.55
N VAL A 50 20.40 -6.69 10.61
CA VAL A 50 20.16 -8.09 10.21
C VAL A 50 20.33 -8.25 8.71
N ILE A 51 19.70 -7.41 7.90
CA ILE A 51 19.72 -7.51 6.44
C ILE A 51 21.16 -7.41 5.92
N ASP A 52 21.92 -6.39 6.34
CA ASP A 52 23.26 -6.11 5.84
C ASP A 52 24.27 -7.25 6.13
N ASN A 53 24.07 -8.00 7.23
CA ASN A 53 25.08 -8.92 7.73
C ASN A 53 24.67 -10.40 7.64
N ALA A 54 23.39 -10.71 7.43
CA ALA A 54 22.93 -12.09 7.42
C ALA A 54 23.43 -12.88 6.20
N SER A 55 23.90 -14.10 6.41
CA SER A 55 24.02 -15.07 5.34
C SER A 55 22.64 -15.52 4.84
N GLU A 56 22.59 -16.15 3.67
CA GLU A 56 21.35 -16.70 3.14
C GLU A 56 20.69 -17.70 4.11
N GLU A 57 21.50 -18.57 4.75
CA GLU A 57 21.01 -19.55 5.73
C GLU A 57 20.42 -18.87 6.97
N GLN A 58 21.08 -17.81 7.46
CA GLN A 58 20.58 -17.01 8.57
C GLN A 58 19.27 -16.30 8.21
N MET A 59 19.18 -15.73 7.02
CA MET A 59 17.95 -15.07 6.56
C MET A 59 16.80 -16.07 6.38
N LYS A 60 17.06 -17.29 5.90
CA LYS A 60 16.08 -18.38 5.85
C LYS A 60 15.56 -18.75 7.24
N ALA A 61 16.46 -18.94 8.20
CA ALA A 61 16.08 -19.28 9.58
C ALA A 61 15.28 -18.16 10.25
N PHE A 62 15.71 -16.92 10.06
CA PHE A 62 15.02 -15.72 10.51
C PHE A 62 13.59 -15.66 9.95
N GLY A 63 13.45 -15.75 8.63
CA GLY A 63 12.15 -15.69 7.97
C GLY A 63 11.23 -16.84 8.35
N GLU A 64 11.74 -18.06 8.48
CA GLU A 64 10.93 -19.21 8.88
C GLU A 64 10.37 -19.09 10.30
N THR A 65 11.15 -18.52 11.23
CA THR A 65 10.68 -18.25 12.60
C THR A 65 9.47 -17.30 12.59
N TYR A 66 9.58 -16.19 11.88
CA TYR A 66 8.46 -15.23 11.78
C TYR A 66 7.28 -15.79 11.00
N ARG A 67 7.53 -16.57 9.95
CA ARG A 67 6.49 -17.23 9.17
C ARG A 67 5.64 -18.18 10.01
N GLN A 68 6.27 -18.97 10.88
CA GLN A 68 5.55 -19.89 11.78
C GLN A 68 4.67 -19.13 12.77
N GLN A 69 5.15 -18.02 13.32
CA GLN A 69 4.38 -17.17 14.22
C GLN A 69 3.20 -16.54 13.49
N MET A 70 3.43 -15.99 12.30
CA MET A 70 2.37 -15.43 11.43
C MET A 70 1.32 -16.48 11.08
N ALA A 71 1.74 -17.69 10.69
CA ALA A 71 0.86 -18.80 10.34
C ALA A 71 -0.01 -19.29 11.51
N SER A 72 0.42 -19.05 12.74
CA SER A 72 -0.32 -19.40 13.95
C SER A 72 -1.34 -18.32 14.36
N SER A 73 -1.39 -17.18 13.66
CA SER A 73 -2.21 -16.02 14.02
C SER A 73 -3.46 -15.94 13.13
N ASP A 74 -4.59 -15.54 13.72
CA ASP A 74 -5.87 -15.33 13.02
C ASP A 74 -6.00 -13.91 12.50
N VAL A 75 -5.34 -12.97 13.19
CA VAL A 75 -5.43 -11.53 12.96
C VAL A 75 -4.05 -10.91 12.98
N TYR A 76 -3.83 -9.93 12.11
CA TYR A 76 -2.60 -9.14 12.07
C TYR A 76 -2.91 -7.63 12.09
N VAL A 77 -2.15 -6.87 12.86
CA VAL A 77 -2.18 -5.40 12.84
C VAL A 77 -0.76 -4.88 12.78
N ALA A 78 -0.48 -4.02 11.80
CA ALA A 78 0.77 -3.28 11.72
C ALA A 78 0.55 -1.81 12.11
N LEU A 79 1.38 -1.33 13.03
CA LEU A 79 1.46 0.07 13.47
C LEU A 79 2.78 0.64 12.96
N ARG A 80 2.76 1.48 11.94
CA ARG A 80 3.96 1.96 11.26
C ARG A 80 4.21 3.43 11.58
N GLY A 81 5.15 3.69 12.47
CA GLY A 81 5.61 5.03 12.86
C GLY A 81 7.12 5.14 12.66
N TYR A 82 7.59 4.83 11.46
CA TYR A 82 9.00 4.90 11.08
C TYR A 82 9.57 6.31 11.29
N ASP A 83 10.71 6.40 11.97
CA ASP A 83 11.43 7.65 12.14
C ASP A 83 12.32 7.97 10.92
N ASP A 84 12.77 6.93 10.22
CA ASP A 84 13.53 7.05 8.97
C ASP A 84 12.97 6.13 7.89
N ILE A 85 12.19 6.71 6.98
CA ILE A 85 11.61 5.97 5.84
C ILE A 85 12.64 5.56 4.79
N PHE A 86 13.85 6.11 4.86
CA PHE A 86 14.97 5.82 3.95
C PHE A 86 16.00 4.87 4.57
N ALA A 87 15.79 4.38 5.77
CA ALA A 87 16.74 3.54 6.51
C ALA A 87 17.26 2.33 5.72
N LEU A 88 16.45 1.79 4.80
CA LEU A 88 16.84 0.65 3.95
C LEU A 88 17.29 1.03 2.54
N SER A 89 17.35 2.32 2.20
CA SER A 89 17.61 2.79 0.82
C SER A 89 19.02 2.50 0.32
N ASP A 90 19.98 2.33 1.21
CA ASP A 90 21.40 2.03 0.95
C ASP A 90 21.78 0.56 1.17
N VAL A 91 20.80 -0.29 1.46
CA VAL A 91 21.03 -1.75 1.56
C VAL A 91 21.46 -2.30 0.20
N ASN A 92 22.49 -3.14 0.22
CA ASN A 92 22.99 -3.81 -0.97
C ASN A 92 21.88 -4.63 -1.66
N GLU A 93 21.80 -4.56 -2.99
CA GLU A 93 20.75 -5.24 -3.80
C GLU A 93 20.66 -6.75 -3.51
N ARG A 94 21.81 -7.43 -3.36
CA ARG A 94 21.84 -8.86 -3.02
C ARG A 94 21.21 -9.13 -1.65
N GLN A 95 21.54 -8.34 -0.66
CA GLN A 95 21.01 -8.50 0.70
C GLN A 95 19.52 -8.17 0.75
N MET A 96 19.09 -7.14 0.03
CA MET A 96 17.67 -6.84 -0.13
C MET A 96 16.92 -7.98 -0.82
N ALA A 97 17.49 -8.59 -1.87
CA ALA A 97 16.91 -9.76 -2.53
C ALA A 97 16.75 -10.96 -1.58
N LEU A 98 17.75 -11.25 -0.74
CA LEU A 98 17.67 -12.30 0.29
C LEU A 98 16.56 -12.03 1.32
N TYR A 99 16.46 -10.77 1.78
CA TYR A 99 15.40 -10.34 2.70
C TYR A 99 14.00 -10.52 2.06
N MET A 100 13.83 -10.04 0.82
CA MET A 100 12.56 -10.19 0.11
C MET A 100 12.20 -11.65 -0.11
N GLN A 101 13.17 -12.49 -0.53
CA GLN A 101 12.95 -13.89 -0.86
C GLN A 101 12.67 -14.75 0.37
N HIS A 102 13.39 -14.54 1.48
CA HIS A 102 13.36 -15.46 2.62
C HIS A 102 12.57 -14.95 3.82
N TYR A 103 12.32 -13.64 3.92
CA TYR A 103 11.53 -13.06 5.00
C TYR A 103 10.24 -12.43 4.47
N TYR A 104 10.32 -11.33 3.68
CA TYR A 104 9.15 -10.52 3.35
C TYR A 104 8.08 -11.31 2.59
N ASN A 105 8.45 -11.95 1.49
CA ASN A 105 7.49 -12.71 0.69
C ASN A 105 6.90 -13.92 1.44
N PRO A 106 7.68 -14.80 2.11
CA PRO A 106 7.12 -15.92 2.88
C PRO A 106 6.23 -15.48 4.05
N VAL A 107 6.63 -14.46 4.80
CA VAL A 107 5.89 -14.02 6.00
C VAL A 107 4.67 -13.20 5.63
N HIS A 108 4.85 -12.17 4.80
CA HIS A 108 3.76 -11.22 4.55
C HIS A 108 2.93 -11.57 3.32
N ARG A 109 3.53 -11.80 2.14
CA ARG A 109 2.77 -12.08 0.91
C ARG A 109 2.11 -13.45 0.94
N SER A 110 2.86 -14.50 1.28
CA SER A 110 2.39 -15.89 1.18
C SER A 110 1.69 -16.39 2.45
N THR A 111 1.87 -15.73 3.60
CA THR A 111 1.24 -16.16 4.86
C THR A 111 0.26 -15.14 5.40
N ARG A 112 0.68 -13.90 5.70
CA ARG A 112 -0.20 -12.87 6.27
C ARG A 112 -1.41 -12.59 5.38
N VAL A 113 -1.16 -12.19 4.13
CA VAL A 113 -2.24 -11.74 3.22
C VAL A 113 -3.34 -12.80 3.05
N PRO A 114 -3.03 -14.08 2.71
CA PRO A 114 -4.10 -15.06 2.45
C PRO A 114 -4.69 -15.71 3.72
N ARG A 115 -4.02 -15.60 4.90
CA ARG A 115 -4.41 -16.38 6.08
C ARG A 115 -4.97 -15.57 7.24
N THR A 116 -4.65 -14.28 7.32
CA THR A 116 -5.09 -13.44 8.43
C THR A 116 -6.10 -12.39 7.98
N ARG A 117 -6.97 -11.99 8.89
CA ARG A 117 -7.63 -10.69 8.75
C ARG A 117 -6.65 -9.63 9.20
N TRP A 118 -6.20 -8.79 8.29
CA TRP A 118 -5.10 -7.86 8.57
C TRP A 118 -5.50 -6.39 8.38
N CYS A 119 -4.84 -5.53 9.14
CA CYS A 119 -4.93 -4.10 8.98
C CYS A 119 -3.55 -3.45 9.14
N VAL A 120 -3.21 -2.55 8.24
CA VAL A 120 -1.99 -1.75 8.31
C VAL A 120 -2.38 -0.29 8.50
N MET A 121 -1.76 0.37 9.46
CA MET A 121 -1.92 1.80 9.69
C MET A 121 -0.58 2.49 9.88
N ARG A 122 -0.52 3.74 9.47
CA ARG A 122 0.56 4.66 9.84
C ARG A 122 0.31 5.20 11.25
N TYR A 123 1.30 5.86 11.80
CA TYR A 123 1.17 6.68 13.00
C TYR A 123 1.89 8.02 12.77
N PRO A 124 1.27 9.16 13.08
CA PRO A 124 1.85 10.45 12.80
C PRO A 124 3.14 10.66 13.60
N ASN A 125 4.17 11.14 12.92
CA ASN A 125 5.44 11.47 13.52
C ASN A 125 6.12 12.63 12.78
N GLN A 126 7.27 13.07 13.29
CA GLN A 126 8.02 14.19 12.72
C GLN A 126 8.51 13.90 11.29
N ALA A 127 8.90 12.67 10.98
CA ALA A 127 9.38 12.31 9.65
C ALA A 127 8.26 12.44 8.60
N MET A 128 7.06 11.93 8.90
CA MET A 128 5.90 12.07 8.02
C MET A 128 5.46 13.53 7.89
N ALA A 129 5.45 14.31 8.97
CA ALA A 129 5.13 15.74 8.94
C ALA A 129 6.12 16.51 8.04
N ALA A 130 7.42 16.20 8.13
CA ALA A 130 8.45 16.82 7.30
C ALA A 130 8.27 16.48 5.81
N LEU A 131 7.94 15.22 5.46
CA LEU A 131 7.62 14.81 4.08
C LEU A 131 6.40 15.55 3.55
N ALA A 132 5.36 15.67 4.37
CA ALA A 132 4.16 16.43 4.05
C ALA A 132 4.38 17.95 4.02
N LYS A 133 5.59 18.42 4.38
CA LYS A 133 5.93 19.86 4.52
C LYS A 133 5.02 20.60 5.52
N MET A 134 4.63 19.92 6.59
CA MET A 134 3.74 20.41 7.63
C MET A 134 4.44 20.47 8.98
N SER A 135 3.93 21.27 9.91
CA SER A 135 4.29 21.13 11.34
C SER A 135 3.72 19.80 11.87
N VAL A 136 4.32 19.26 12.94
CA VAL A 136 3.83 18.03 13.58
C VAL A 136 2.37 18.15 13.98
N GLU A 137 1.98 19.27 14.64
CA GLU A 137 0.60 19.51 15.06
C GLU A 137 -0.38 19.58 13.88
N ALA A 138 -0.01 20.26 12.79
CA ALA A 138 -0.85 20.35 11.60
C ALA A 138 -0.98 18.96 10.92
N PHE A 139 0.09 18.18 10.92
CA PHE A 139 0.07 16.83 10.37
C PHE A 139 -0.76 15.86 11.22
N GLU A 140 -0.67 15.94 12.55
CA GLU A 140 -1.52 15.15 13.44
C GLU A 140 -3.01 15.43 13.22
N ASN A 141 -3.40 16.71 13.10
CA ASN A 141 -4.78 17.07 12.80
C ASN A 141 -5.22 16.48 11.46
N PHE A 142 -4.43 16.65 10.39
CA PHE A 142 -4.70 16.06 9.08
C PHE A 142 -4.81 14.53 9.16
N TYR A 143 -3.88 13.88 9.88
CA TYR A 143 -3.87 12.44 10.07
C TYR A 143 -5.15 11.94 10.73
N PHE A 144 -5.58 12.58 11.82
CA PHE A 144 -6.79 12.17 12.52
C PHE A 144 -8.05 12.47 11.71
N ASP A 145 -8.12 13.56 10.98
CA ASP A 145 -9.21 13.82 10.03
C ASP A 145 -9.33 12.76 8.96
N ALA A 146 -8.19 12.26 8.44
CA ALA A 146 -8.15 11.20 7.45
C ALA A 146 -8.51 9.81 8.02
N CYS A 147 -8.06 9.50 9.26
CA CYS A 147 -8.19 8.18 9.85
C CYS A 147 -9.51 7.95 10.63
N LEU A 148 -10.12 9.02 11.16
CA LEU A 148 -11.31 8.95 12.01
C LEU A 148 -12.63 9.22 11.26
N VAL A 149 -12.62 9.11 9.94
CA VAL A 149 -13.85 9.17 9.13
C VAL A 149 -14.84 8.08 9.52
N ASP A 150 -16.12 8.36 9.37
CA ASP A 150 -17.17 7.34 9.52
C ASP A 150 -17.12 6.35 8.34
N TYR A 151 -16.34 5.28 8.49
CA TYR A 151 -16.15 4.26 7.47
C TYR A 151 -17.44 3.58 7.04
N ALA A 152 -18.40 3.39 7.94
CA ALA A 152 -19.68 2.78 7.59
C ALA A 152 -20.47 3.69 6.64
N LYS A 153 -20.56 4.98 6.95
CA LYS A 153 -21.20 5.99 6.10
C LYS A 153 -20.46 6.17 4.78
N MET A 154 -19.13 6.20 4.81
CA MET A 154 -18.31 6.31 3.60
C MET A 154 -18.51 5.07 2.71
N CYS A 155 -18.53 3.88 3.28
CA CYS A 155 -18.76 2.63 2.55
C CYS A 155 -20.14 2.61 1.85
N GLU A 156 -21.18 3.13 2.50
CA GLU A 156 -22.50 3.30 1.89
C GLU A 156 -22.45 4.30 0.73
N ALA A 157 -21.81 5.44 0.93
CA ALA A 157 -21.67 6.49 -0.08
C ALA A 157 -20.87 6.06 -1.33
N MET A 158 -19.98 5.08 -1.21
CA MET A 158 -19.23 4.48 -2.33
C MET A 158 -20.07 3.56 -3.22
N THR A 159 -21.20 3.08 -2.75
CA THR A 159 -22.01 2.07 -3.46
C THR A 159 -22.43 2.53 -4.86
N PRO A 160 -22.93 3.76 -5.09
CA PRO A 160 -23.30 4.21 -6.43
C PRO A 160 -22.11 4.24 -7.40
N LEU A 161 -20.91 4.61 -6.95
CA LEU A 161 -19.71 4.58 -7.78
C LEU A 161 -19.30 3.15 -8.13
N LYS A 162 -19.28 2.24 -7.16
CA LYS A 162 -19.03 0.82 -7.41
C LYS A 162 -19.97 0.26 -8.47
N GLU A 163 -21.28 0.48 -8.33
CA GLU A 163 -22.29 0.03 -9.28
C GLU A 163 -22.11 0.66 -10.66
N LEU A 164 -21.70 1.93 -10.72
CA LEU A 164 -21.38 2.60 -11.98
C LEU A 164 -20.18 1.94 -12.65
N MET A 165 -19.10 1.67 -11.91
CA MET A 165 -17.90 1.02 -12.44
C MET A 165 -18.22 -0.39 -12.96
N GLU A 166 -19.00 -1.19 -12.26
CA GLU A 166 -19.35 -2.57 -12.64
C GLU A 166 -20.19 -2.65 -13.94
N ARG A 167 -20.99 -1.63 -14.24
CA ARG A 167 -21.75 -1.57 -15.51
C ARG A 167 -21.04 -0.81 -16.63
N THR A 168 -19.86 -0.23 -16.35
CA THR A 168 -19.09 0.57 -17.32
C THR A 168 -18.20 -0.35 -18.16
N ASP A 169 -18.20 -0.14 -19.46
CA ASP A 169 -17.22 -0.74 -20.36
C ASP A 169 -16.02 0.21 -20.53
N LYS A 170 -16.26 1.43 -20.98
CA LYS A 170 -15.17 2.34 -21.40
C LYS A 170 -15.02 3.50 -20.44
N VAL A 171 -13.79 3.74 -20.06
CA VAL A 171 -13.34 4.90 -19.29
C VAL A 171 -12.46 5.76 -20.20
N ARG A 172 -12.64 7.08 -20.13
CA ARG A 172 -11.72 8.05 -20.72
C ARG A 172 -11.42 9.14 -19.71
N ILE A 173 -10.14 9.41 -19.50
CA ILE A 173 -9.63 10.44 -18.59
C ILE A 173 -9.01 11.55 -19.44
N ILE A 174 -9.49 12.79 -19.27
CA ILE A 174 -8.99 13.98 -19.95
C ILE A 174 -8.58 15.00 -18.89
N ALA A 175 -7.30 15.40 -18.94
CA ALA A 175 -6.73 16.44 -18.08
C ALA A 175 -5.52 17.07 -18.79
N PRO A 176 -4.89 18.12 -18.25
CA PRO A 176 -3.65 18.65 -18.81
C PRO A 176 -2.59 17.54 -18.93
N GLY A 177 -2.08 17.32 -20.16
CA GLY A 177 -1.12 16.25 -20.45
C GLY A 177 -1.68 14.83 -20.46
N THR A 178 -2.98 14.64 -20.26
CA THR A 178 -3.63 13.34 -20.17
C THR A 178 -4.79 13.23 -21.16
N ASP A 179 -4.76 12.19 -22.00
CA ASP A 179 -5.89 11.67 -22.77
C ASP A 179 -5.71 10.15 -22.82
N LEU A 180 -6.35 9.46 -21.87
CA LEU A 180 -6.20 8.04 -21.63
C LEU A 180 -7.56 7.36 -21.76
N ALA A 181 -7.64 6.29 -22.53
CA ALA A 181 -8.85 5.49 -22.69
C ALA A 181 -8.58 4.01 -22.47
N PHE A 182 -9.50 3.33 -21.76
CA PHE A 182 -9.41 1.89 -21.49
C PHE A 182 -10.78 1.28 -21.18
N SER A 183 -10.84 -0.04 -21.15
CA SER A 183 -12.02 -0.80 -20.70
C SER A 183 -11.83 -1.33 -19.29
N ILE A 184 -12.91 -1.36 -18.51
CA ILE A 184 -13.00 -2.05 -17.22
C ILE A 184 -14.07 -3.15 -17.24
N LYS A 185 -14.54 -3.52 -18.43
CA LYS A 185 -15.65 -4.43 -18.64
C LYS A 185 -15.41 -5.80 -18.02
N GLY A 186 -16.36 -6.20 -17.18
CA GLY A 186 -16.37 -7.55 -16.61
C GLY A 186 -15.39 -7.77 -15.46
N ILE A 187 -14.64 -6.73 -15.04
CA ILE A 187 -13.76 -6.78 -13.88
C ILE A 187 -14.51 -6.19 -12.69
N PRO A 188 -14.58 -6.88 -11.54
CA PRO A 188 -15.28 -6.38 -10.36
C PRO A 188 -14.72 -5.04 -9.86
N ALA A 189 -15.57 -4.22 -9.26
CA ALA A 189 -15.17 -3.05 -8.51
C ALA A 189 -15.28 -3.33 -7.00
N ILE A 190 -14.23 -3.01 -6.26
CA ILE A 190 -14.09 -3.32 -4.84
C ILE A 190 -14.06 -2.03 -4.03
N LYS A 191 -14.83 -1.96 -2.95
CA LYS A 191 -14.81 -0.84 -2.00
C LYS A 191 -13.81 -1.14 -0.89
N CYS A 192 -12.96 -0.18 -0.56
CA CYS A 192 -12.05 -0.21 0.57
C CYS A 192 -12.56 0.76 1.65
N CYS A 193 -13.06 0.20 2.73
CA CYS A 193 -13.82 0.93 3.76
C CYS A 193 -13.23 0.76 5.17
N GLY A 194 -11.90 0.70 5.31
CA GLY A 194 -11.24 0.59 6.60
C GLY A 194 -11.11 -0.84 7.14
N GLU A 195 -11.24 -1.85 6.27
CA GLU A 195 -11.02 -3.23 6.66
C GLU A 195 -9.53 -3.58 6.72
N VAL A 196 -8.77 -3.16 5.69
CA VAL A 196 -7.38 -3.59 5.47
C VAL A 196 -6.38 -2.48 5.75
N ASN A 197 -6.74 -1.24 5.46
CA ASN A 197 -5.91 -0.05 5.67
C ASN A 197 -6.60 0.99 6.54
N ILE A 198 -5.81 1.79 7.26
CA ILE A 198 -6.24 3.03 7.93
C ILE A 198 -5.13 4.07 7.76
N PRO A 199 -5.41 5.22 7.09
CA PRO A 199 -6.71 5.58 6.49
C PRO A 199 -7.07 4.68 5.31
N ASP A 200 -8.34 4.74 4.92
CA ASP A 200 -8.89 4.05 3.78
C ASP A 200 -9.90 4.95 3.07
N GLY A 201 -10.46 4.52 1.96
CA GLY A 201 -11.45 5.27 1.22
C GLY A 201 -11.18 5.31 -0.27
N GLU A 202 -11.39 4.17 -0.95
CA GLU A 202 -11.28 4.07 -2.39
C GLU A 202 -12.24 3.04 -2.97
N VAL A 203 -12.49 3.15 -4.27
CA VAL A 203 -13.10 2.07 -5.06
C VAL A 203 -12.15 1.74 -6.19
N TYR A 204 -11.63 0.51 -6.17
CA TYR A 204 -10.70 0.04 -7.17
C TYR A 204 -11.28 -1.06 -8.07
N THR A 205 -10.70 -1.19 -9.24
CA THR A 205 -10.86 -2.26 -10.22
C THR A 205 -9.54 -2.42 -10.97
N ALA A 206 -9.49 -3.21 -12.02
CA ALA A 206 -8.36 -3.23 -12.94
C ALA A 206 -8.80 -2.88 -14.37
N PRO A 207 -7.96 -2.23 -15.18
CA PRO A 207 -8.22 -2.12 -16.61
C PRO A 207 -8.11 -3.50 -17.28
N VAL A 208 -8.93 -3.78 -18.27
CA VAL A 208 -8.72 -4.94 -19.15
C VAL A 208 -7.30 -4.84 -19.74
N LYS A 209 -6.47 -5.85 -19.54
CA LYS A 209 -5.00 -5.81 -19.72
C LYS A 209 -4.54 -5.13 -21.01
N ASN A 210 -5.15 -5.46 -22.14
CA ASN A 210 -4.72 -4.97 -23.45
C ASN A 210 -5.57 -3.80 -23.98
N SER A 211 -6.33 -3.11 -23.11
CA SER A 211 -7.29 -2.10 -23.55
C SER A 211 -6.80 -0.67 -23.45
N ILE A 212 -5.74 -0.39 -22.68
CA ILE A 212 -5.28 0.97 -22.41
C ILE A 212 -4.59 1.55 -23.64
N ASN A 213 -5.04 2.74 -24.06
CA ASN A 213 -4.42 3.51 -25.13
C ASN A 213 -4.43 5.00 -24.77
N GLY A 214 -3.36 5.70 -25.16
CA GLY A 214 -3.21 7.12 -24.93
C GLY A 214 -2.10 7.48 -23.96
N VAL A 215 -2.22 8.59 -23.28
CA VAL A 215 -1.20 9.15 -22.39
C VAL A 215 -1.80 9.57 -21.07
N VAL A 216 -1.07 9.32 -19.97
CA VAL A 216 -1.35 9.91 -18.67
C VAL A 216 -0.14 10.67 -18.16
N GLN A 217 -0.40 11.86 -17.63
CA GLN A 217 0.56 12.69 -16.92
C GLN A 217 0.08 12.84 -15.48
N PHE A 218 0.77 12.21 -14.55
CA PHE A 218 0.42 12.33 -13.14
C PHE A 218 0.87 13.68 -12.59
N ASN A 219 0.01 14.33 -11.83
CA ASN A 219 0.25 15.65 -11.23
C ASN A 219 0.65 15.56 -9.75
N THR A 220 0.82 14.36 -9.22
CA THR A 220 1.23 14.09 -7.85
C THR A 220 2.58 13.40 -7.86
N ASP A 221 3.52 13.91 -7.04
CA ASP A 221 4.78 13.25 -6.77
C ASP A 221 4.55 11.99 -5.93
N THR A 222 5.45 11.02 -6.01
CA THR A 222 5.34 9.77 -5.24
C THR A 222 6.70 9.27 -4.77
N VAL A 223 6.69 8.46 -3.71
CA VAL A 223 7.85 7.69 -3.25
C VAL A 223 7.52 6.21 -3.34
N TYR A 224 8.32 5.45 -4.08
CA TYR A 224 8.18 4.01 -4.20
C TYR A 224 9.51 3.33 -3.85
N ASN A 225 9.48 2.41 -2.88
CA ASN A 225 10.68 1.74 -2.33
C ASN A 225 11.80 2.73 -1.93
N GLY A 226 11.44 3.86 -1.30
CA GLY A 226 12.37 4.91 -0.89
C GLY A 226 12.90 5.78 -2.04
N ILE A 227 12.44 5.60 -3.27
CA ILE A 227 12.84 6.38 -4.43
C ILE A 227 11.75 7.39 -4.77
N PHE A 228 12.12 8.66 -4.86
CA PHE A 228 11.22 9.76 -5.20
C PHE A 228 11.04 9.88 -6.72
N PHE A 229 9.80 9.99 -7.18
CA PHE A 229 9.43 10.24 -8.56
C PHE A 229 8.53 11.47 -8.66
N SER A 230 8.72 12.26 -9.70
CA SER A 230 7.92 13.46 -9.96
C SER A 230 7.52 13.56 -11.42
N ASN A 231 6.34 14.11 -11.65
CA ASN A 231 5.84 14.38 -12.99
C ASN A 231 5.91 13.13 -13.90
N VAL A 232 5.48 11.99 -13.38
CA VAL A 232 5.51 10.72 -14.11
C VAL A 232 4.55 10.78 -15.29
N ARG A 233 5.06 10.49 -16.48
CA ARG A 233 4.29 10.41 -17.73
C ARG A 233 4.43 9.03 -18.33
N LEU A 234 3.29 8.41 -18.69
CA LEU A 234 3.24 7.09 -19.30
C LEU A 234 2.43 7.15 -20.61
N VAL A 235 2.95 6.53 -21.67
CA VAL A 235 2.25 6.35 -22.95
C VAL A 235 1.90 4.89 -23.13
N PHE A 236 0.66 4.63 -23.49
CA PHE A 236 0.12 3.28 -23.65
C PHE A 236 -0.26 2.99 -25.10
N LYS A 237 0.03 1.78 -25.53
CA LYS A 237 -0.49 1.19 -26.76
C LYS A 237 -0.90 -0.27 -26.48
N ASP A 238 -2.17 -0.57 -26.74
CA ASP A 238 -2.75 -1.91 -26.54
C ASP A 238 -2.44 -2.49 -25.14
N GLY A 239 -2.61 -1.64 -24.11
CA GLY A 239 -2.40 -1.96 -22.69
C GLY A 239 -0.96 -1.85 -22.21
N ARG A 240 0.02 -1.87 -23.10
CA ARG A 240 1.44 -1.86 -22.73
C ARG A 240 1.99 -0.44 -22.66
N ILE A 241 2.76 -0.14 -21.62
CA ILE A 241 3.55 1.09 -21.52
C ILE A 241 4.67 1.04 -22.57
N THR A 242 4.58 1.90 -23.57
CA THR A 242 5.56 2.02 -24.66
C THR A 242 6.61 3.09 -24.40
N GLU A 243 6.22 4.17 -23.69
CA GLU A 243 7.11 5.23 -23.26
C GLU A 243 6.80 5.59 -21.79
N ALA A 244 7.84 5.85 -21.03
CA ALA A 244 7.71 6.32 -19.66
C ALA A 244 8.78 7.37 -19.38
N SER A 245 8.43 8.39 -18.61
CA SER A 245 9.39 9.40 -18.14
C SER A 245 9.03 9.93 -16.75
N SER A 246 10.04 10.35 -16.01
CA SER A 246 9.93 11.06 -14.75
C SER A 246 10.97 12.18 -14.71
N LEU A 247 10.65 13.30 -14.09
CA LEU A 247 11.63 14.39 -13.90
C LEU A 247 12.71 14.01 -12.88
N ALA A 248 12.36 13.20 -11.89
CA ALA A 248 13.30 12.67 -10.89
C ALA A 248 13.45 11.17 -11.07
N ASN A 249 14.70 10.66 -11.02
CA ASN A 249 15.03 9.23 -11.02
C ASN A 249 14.44 8.44 -12.20
N ASN A 250 14.51 9.02 -13.41
CA ASN A 250 13.95 8.40 -14.62
C ASN A 250 14.57 7.03 -14.95
N ASP A 251 15.86 6.84 -14.70
CA ASP A 251 16.56 5.57 -14.83
C ASP A 251 15.93 4.49 -13.94
N LYS A 252 15.64 4.83 -12.69
CA LYS A 252 14.97 3.93 -11.74
C LYS A 252 13.53 3.59 -12.17
N LEU A 253 12.82 4.53 -12.79
CA LEU A 253 11.52 4.22 -13.39
C LEU A 253 11.65 3.19 -14.50
N GLN A 254 12.67 3.28 -15.35
CA GLN A 254 12.92 2.28 -16.39
C GLN A 254 13.27 0.91 -15.78
N ASP A 255 14.13 0.86 -14.76
CA ASP A 255 14.48 -0.39 -14.05
C ASP A 255 13.23 -1.09 -13.51
N ILE A 256 12.29 -0.35 -12.90
CA ILE A 256 11.01 -0.88 -12.40
C ILE A 256 10.18 -1.47 -13.54
N LEU A 257 10.08 -0.76 -14.66
CA LEU A 257 9.31 -1.20 -15.83
C LEU A 257 9.94 -2.37 -16.59
N GLU A 258 11.19 -2.71 -16.31
CA GLU A 258 11.94 -3.81 -16.91
C GLU A 258 12.09 -5.03 -15.99
N THR A 259 11.46 -5.00 -14.81
CA THR A 259 11.52 -6.09 -13.83
C THR A 259 11.08 -7.42 -14.43
N ASP A 260 9.97 -7.44 -15.16
CA ASP A 260 9.47 -8.63 -15.87
C ASP A 260 8.48 -8.25 -17.00
N ALA A 261 7.86 -9.27 -17.61
CA ALA A 261 6.92 -9.07 -18.72
C ALA A 261 5.61 -8.37 -18.30
N GLY A 262 5.22 -8.44 -17.04
CA GLY A 262 3.99 -7.84 -16.48
C GLY A 262 4.17 -6.40 -16.02
N SER A 263 5.39 -5.97 -15.71
CA SER A 263 5.70 -4.65 -15.14
C SER A 263 5.29 -3.47 -16.03
N ARG A 264 5.12 -3.68 -17.34
CA ARG A 264 4.67 -2.64 -18.27
C ARG A 264 3.16 -2.62 -18.51
N TYR A 265 2.38 -3.30 -17.67
CA TYR A 265 0.91 -3.30 -17.71
C TYR A 265 0.34 -2.82 -16.37
N MET A 266 -0.87 -2.26 -16.42
CA MET A 266 -1.57 -1.85 -15.21
C MET A 266 -2.30 -3.03 -14.57
N GLY A 267 -2.14 -3.15 -13.25
CA GLY A 267 -2.87 -4.10 -12.41
C GLY A 267 -4.04 -3.46 -11.67
N GLU A 268 -4.07 -2.13 -11.57
CA GLU A 268 -5.10 -1.42 -10.83
C GLU A 268 -5.46 -0.08 -11.44
N PHE A 269 -6.73 0.28 -11.28
CA PHE A 269 -7.31 1.61 -11.48
C PHE A 269 -8.31 1.88 -10.36
N ALA A 270 -8.18 3.00 -9.67
CA ALA A 270 -9.03 3.35 -8.55
C ALA A 270 -9.39 4.83 -8.46
N PHE A 271 -10.45 5.13 -7.71
CA PHE A 271 -10.83 6.48 -7.29
C PHE A 271 -10.62 6.64 -5.80
N GLY A 272 -9.87 7.68 -5.38
CA GLY A 272 -9.75 8.11 -4.00
C GLY A 272 -10.99 8.87 -3.54
N LEU A 273 -11.51 8.56 -2.36
CA LEU A 273 -12.80 9.02 -1.87
C LEU A 273 -12.78 9.44 -0.40
N ASN A 274 -11.63 9.44 0.27
CA ASN A 274 -11.54 9.87 1.66
C ASN A 274 -11.65 11.40 1.75
N PRO A 275 -12.70 11.95 2.39
CA PRO A 275 -12.89 13.40 2.46
C PRO A 275 -11.86 14.11 3.36
N GLY A 276 -11.20 13.39 4.27
CA GLY A 276 -10.15 13.91 5.14
C GLY A 276 -8.78 14.03 4.44
N ILE A 277 -8.60 13.39 3.28
CA ILE A 277 -7.34 13.47 2.52
C ILE A 277 -7.54 14.42 1.33
N THR A 278 -7.00 15.63 1.45
CA THR A 278 -7.24 16.73 0.52
C THR A 278 -6.04 17.08 -0.35
N HIS A 279 -4.84 16.57 -0.02
CA HIS A 279 -3.60 16.83 -0.73
C HIS A 279 -2.58 15.71 -0.51
N PRO A 280 -1.59 15.51 -1.41
CA PRO A 280 -0.59 14.47 -1.27
C PRO A 280 0.40 14.78 -0.16
N ILE A 281 0.89 13.72 0.50
CA ILE A 281 1.86 13.78 1.58
C ILE A 281 3.09 12.89 1.34
N LEU A 282 3.25 12.34 0.14
CA LEU A 282 4.30 11.39 -0.23
C LEU A 282 4.23 10.07 0.55
N ASP A 283 3.03 9.68 0.98
CA ASP A 283 2.76 8.35 1.52
C ASP A 283 1.64 7.69 0.71
N ILE A 284 1.96 6.56 0.06
CA ILE A 284 1.04 5.83 -0.83
C ILE A 284 -0.27 5.50 -0.13
N LEU A 285 -0.23 5.09 1.15
CA LEU A 285 -1.44 4.71 1.88
C LEU A 285 -2.46 5.86 1.99
N PHE A 286 -1.98 7.10 2.01
CA PHE A 286 -2.81 8.32 2.02
C PHE A 286 -3.11 8.80 0.59
N ASP A 287 -2.09 8.90 -0.23
CA ASP A 287 -2.18 9.58 -1.54
C ASP A 287 -3.11 8.85 -2.52
N GLU A 288 -3.22 7.52 -2.42
CA GLU A 288 -4.20 6.72 -3.16
C GLU A 288 -5.66 7.08 -2.82
N LYS A 289 -5.90 7.58 -1.62
CA LYS A 289 -7.25 7.83 -1.09
C LYS A 289 -7.66 9.30 -1.12
N ILE A 290 -6.88 10.19 -1.75
CA ILE A 290 -7.21 11.61 -1.89
C ILE A 290 -8.62 11.77 -2.49
N GLY A 291 -9.48 12.49 -1.78
CA GLY A 291 -10.86 12.69 -2.21
C GLY A 291 -10.98 13.35 -3.58
N GLY A 292 -11.57 12.65 -4.56
CA GLY A 292 -11.76 13.13 -5.92
C GLY A 292 -10.57 12.90 -6.86
N SER A 293 -9.57 12.12 -6.44
CA SER A 293 -8.45 11.71 -7.30
C SER A 293 -8.71 10.36 -7.99
N PHE A 294 -7.84 10.02 -8.93
CA PHE A 294 -7.66 8.64 -9.37
C PHE A 294 -6.18 8.24 -9.26
N HIS A 295 -5.95 6.95 -9.12
CA HIS A 295 -4.61 6.39 -9.22
C HIS A 295 -4.60 5.11 -10.07
N MET A 296 -3.40 4.70 -10.46
CA MET A 296 -3.15 3.47 -11.22
C MET A 296 -1.88 2.82 -10.70
N ALA A 297 -1.91 1.48 -10.54
CA ALA A 297 -0.74 0.71 -10.17
C ALA A 297 -0.28 -0.21 -11.30
N ILE A 298 1.04 -0.23 -11.54
CA ILE A 298 1.67 -1.16 -12.49
C ILE A 298 1.83 -2.55 -11.86
N GLY A 299 1.91 -3.57 -12.70
CA GLY A 299 2.19 -4.94 -12.27
C GLY A 299 0.94 -5.75 -11.96
N ASN A 300 0.98 -6.55 -10.89
CA ASN A 300 -0.08 -7.48 -10.52
C ASN A 300 -1.45 -6.83 -10.35
N SER A 301 -2.48 -7.50 -10.87
CA SER A 301 -3.85 -7.25 -10.41
C SER A 301 -4.15 -8.01 -9.13
N TYR A 302 -5.08 -7.49 -8.34
CA TYR A 302 -5.59 -8.20 -7.16
C TYR A 302 -6.49 -9.38 -7.54
N ASP A 303 -6.53 -10.41 -6.70
CA ASP A 303 -7.36 -11.60 -6.91
C ASP A 303 -8.86 -11.27 -6.96
N GLU A 304 -9.29 -10.21 -6.27
CA GLU A 304 -10.68 -9.73 -6.25
C GLU A 304 -11.08 -8.96 -7.54
N ALA A 305 -10.09 -8.42 -8.27
CA ALA A 305 -10.29 -7.68 -9.52
C ALA A 305 -9.27 -8.11 -10.59
N PRO A 306 -9.28 -9.38 -11.01
CA PRO A 306 -8.23 -9.94 -11.85
C PRO A 306 -8.36 -9.49 -13.29
N ASN A 307 -7.27 -8.99 -13.86
CA ASN A 307 -7.16 -8.69 -15.30
C ASN A 307 -6.19 -9.62 -16.04
N GLY A 308 -5.64 -10.62 -15.36
CA GLY A 308 -4.69 -11.57 -15.90
C GLY A 308 -3.26 -11.04 -16.00
N ASN A 309 -2.96 -9.87 -15.43
CA ASN A 309 -1.58 -9.41 -15.31
C ASN A 309 -0.95 -9.93 -14.02
N SER A 310 0.28 -10.42 -14.14
CA SER A 310 1.12 -10.84 -13.01
C SER A 310 2.53 -10.30 -13.22
N SER A 311 3.15 -9.82 -12.17
CA SER A 311 4.48 -9.23 -12.14
C SER A 311 5.23 -9.59 -10.86
#